data_c03e08a8a150959b580b42ebea476b97
#
_entry.id   c03e08a8a150959b580b42ebea476b97
#
_cell.length_a   1.000
_cell.length_b   1.000
_cell.length_c   1.000
_cell.angle_alpha   90.00
_cell.angle_beta   90.00
_cell.angle_gamma   90.00
#
_symmetry.space_group_name_H-M   'P 1'
#
loop_
_entity.id
_entity.type
_entity.pdbx_description
1 polymer ?
#
loop_
_entity_poly.entity_id
_entity_poly.type
_entity_poly.pdbx_seq_one_letter_code
_entity_poly.pdbx_strand_id
1 'polypeptide(L)' 'MAGNGAVYDSVENILAKLHVLRDSCTGVIHREESNPNLIWFQGAESMLKEAVDELQKALSALEEGSA' A
#
# COMPACT_ATOMS: atom_id res chain seq x y z
N MET A 1 16.83 -19.48 1.92
CA MET A 1 17.87 -18.46 1.67
C MET A 1 17.62 -17.24 2.52
N ALA A 2 18.62 -16.81 3.24
CA ALA A 2 18.50 -15.69 4.17
C ALA A 2 18.07 -14.38 3.46
N GLY A 3 18.59 -14.14 2.24
CA GLY A 3 18.30 -12.94 1.50
C GLY A 3 16.83 -12.78 1.12
N ASN A 4 16.16 -13.90 0.80
CA ASN A 4 14.74 -13.85 0.42
C ASN A 4 13.86 -13.51 1.61
N GLY A 5 14.19 -14.01 2.80
CA GLY A 5 13.45 -13.67 4.00
C GLY A 5 13.53 -12.19 4.35
N ALA A 6 14.71 -11.59 4.22
CA ALA A 6 14.90 -10.16 4.48
C ALA A 6 14.12 -9.29 3.48
N VAL A 7 14.14 -9.67 2.21
CA VAL A 7 13.39 -8.96 1.17
C VAL A 7 11.88 -9.05 1.44
N TYR A 8 11.40 -10.24 1.74
CA TYR A 8 9.99 -10.48 2.05
C TYR A 8 9.53 -9.60 3.23
N ASP A 9 10.31 -9.60 4.31
CA ASP A 9 9.98 -8.81 5.50
C ASP A 9 9.96 -7.32 5.19
N SER A 10 10.92 -6.84 4.39
CA SER A 10 10.96 -5.43 3.99
C SER A 10 9.72 -5.04 3.19
N VAL A 11 9.33 -5.89 2.25
CA VAL A 11 8.15 -5.63 1.41
C VAL A 11 6.89 -5.65 2.26
N GLU A 12 6.77 -6.58 3.20
CA GLU A 12 5.63 -6.62 4.12
C GLU A 12 5.53 -5.34 4.95
N ASN A 13 6.67 -4.84 5.43
CA ASN A 13 6.70 -3.59 6.21
C ASN A 13 6.25 -2.40 5.36
N ILE A 14 6.71 -2.32 4.12
CA ILE A 14 6.28 -1.27 3.20
C ILE A 14 4.79 -1.37 2.94
N LEU A 15 4.30 -2.57 2.70
CA LEU A 15 2.89 -2.82 2.44
C LEU A 15 2.02 -2.37 3.61
N ALA A 16 2.44 -2.66 4.84
CA ALA A 16 1.72 -2.23 6.04
C ALA A 16 1.64 -0.71 6.12
N LYS A 17 2.74 -0.01 5.82
CA LYS A 17 2.76 1.45 5.81
C LYS A 17 1.84 2.02 4.74
N LEU A 18 1.81 1.41 3.57
CA LEU A 18 0.92 1.84 2.49
C LEU A 18 -0.55 1.64 2.84
N HIS A 19 -0.89 0.56 3.54
CA HIS A 19 -2.25 0.35 4.03
C HIS A 19 -2.67 1.46 4.99
N VAL A 20 -1.80 1.85 5.92
CA VAL A 20 -2.08 2.93 6.87
C VAL A 20 -2.31 4.24 6.12
N LEU A 21 -1.45 4.55 5.15
CA LEU A 21 -1.59 5.78 4.36
C LEU A 21 -2.89 5.79 3.56
N ARG A 22 -3.23 4.66 2.94
CA ARG A 22 -4.48 4.53 2.19
C ARG A 22 -5.69 4.75 3.09
N ASP A 23 -5.70 4.11 4.26
CA ASP A 23 -6.80 4.25 5.20
C ASP A 23 -6.92 5.69 5.72
N SER A 24 -5.79 6.37 5.92
CA SER A 24 -5.79 7.77 6.32
C SER A 24 -6.41 8.66 5.25
N CYS A 25 -6.05 8.44 3.98
CA CYS A 25 -6.64 9.19 2.87
C CYS A 25 -8.14 8.92 2.76
N THR A 26 -8.55 7.69 2.89
CA THR A 26 -9.97 7.31 2.87
C THR A 26 -10.71 8.01 4.00
N GLY A 27 -10.12 8.05 5.19
CA GLY A 27 -10.70 8.74 6.33
C GLY A 27 -10.91 10.22 6.09
N VAL A 28 -9.93 10.90 5.48
CA VAL A 28 -10.06 12.31 5.13
C VAL A 28 -11.19 12.52 4.12
N ILE A 29 -11.24 11.70 3.07
CA ILE A 29 -12.25 11.78 2.03
C ILE A 29 -13.65 11.68 2.62
N HIS A 30 -13.85 10.75 3.55
CA HIS A 30 -15.19 10.51 4.11
C HIS A 30 -15.58 11.46 5.23
N ARG A 31 -14.60 12.02 5.96
CA ARG A 31 -14.89 12.87 7.12
C ARG A 31 -14.78 14.36 6.84
N GLU A 32 -14.06 14.74 5.79
CA GLU A 32 -13.78 16.15 5.51
C GLU A 32 -14.19 16.50 4.09
N GLU A 33 -15.50 16.36 3.81
CA GLU A 33 -16.05 16.58 2.47
C GLU A 33 -15.79 17.99 1.92
N SER A 34 -15.62 18.97 2.80
CA SER A 34 -15.32 20.34 2.38
C SER A 34 -13.84 20.67 2.36
N ASN A 35 -12.97 19.69 2.54
CA ASN A 35 -11.52 19.89 2.50
C ASN A 35 -11.12 20.36 1.09
N PRO A 36 -10.42 21.52 0.97
CA PRO A 36 -10.02 22.04 -0.34
C PRO A 36 -9.05 21.15 -1.10
N ASN A 37 -8.40 20.20 -0.39
CA ASN A 37 -7.46 19.26 -1.00
C ASN A 37 -8.09 17.89 -1.28
N LEU A 38 -9.41 17.81 -1.28
CA LEU A 38 -10.12 16.54 -1.44
C LEU A 38 -9.72 15.80 -2.72
N ILE A 39 -9.58 16.53 -3.82
CA ILE A 39 -9.18 15.94 -5.10
C ILE A 39 -7.78 15.31 -4.99
N TRP A 40 -6.87 16.00 -4.28
CA TRP A 40 -5.54 15.48 -4.05
C TRP A 40 -5.58 14.16 -3.25
N PHE A 41 -6.39 14.13 -2.18
CA PHE A 41 -6.54 12.92 -1.36
C PHE A 41 -7.17 11.78 -2.14
N GLN A 42 -8.14 12.06 -3.02
CA GLN A 42 -8.75 11.04 -3.87
C GLN A 42 -7.73 10.44 -4.84
N GLY A 43 -6.90 11.29 -5.45
CA GLY A 43 -5.83 10.83 -6.32
C GLY A 43 -4.80 10.00 -5.57
N ALA A 44 -4.40 10.45 -4.38
CA ALA A 44 -3.45 9.73 -3.54
C ALA A 44 -4.01 8.37 -3.13
N GLU A 45 -5.29 8.30 -2.77
CA GLU A 45 -5.94 7.03 -2.42
C GLU A 45 -5.88 6.04 -3.58
N SER A 46 -6.19 6.51 -4.79
CA SER A 46 -6.15 5.65 -5.99
C SER A 46 -4.74 5.12 -6.24
N MET A 47 -3.74 5.97 -6.15
CA MET A 47 -2.36 5.57 -6.35
C MET A 47 -1.89 4.58 -5.28
N LEU A 48 -2.31 4.80 -4.04
CA LEU A 48 -1.96 3.90 -2.94
C LEU A 48 -2.61 2.53 -3.11
N LYS A 49 -3.85 2.49 -3.59
CA LYS A 49 -4.53 1.22 -3.88
C LYS A 49 -3.79 0.44 -4.95
N GLU A 50 -3.36 1.11 -6.02
CA GLU A 50 -2.57 0.49 -7.07
C GLU A 50 -1.24 -0.02 -6.55
N ALA A 51 -0.54 0.77 -5.74
CA ALA A 51 0.75 0.38 -5.17
C ALA A 51 0.61 -0.84 -4.26
N VAL A 52 -0.42 -0.86 -3.42
CA VAL A 52 -0.70 -2.01 -2.55
C VAL A 52 -0.93 -3.26 -3.40
N ASP A 53 -1.73 -3.13 -4.45
CA ASP A 53 -2.05 -4.25 -5.34
C ASP A 53 -0.78 -4.81 -5.99
N GLU A 54 0.07 -3.95 -6.52
CA GLU A 54 1.32 -4.37 -7.15
C GLU A 54 2.27 -5.04 -6.16
N LEU A 55 2.37 -4.51 -4.95
CA LEU A 55 3.22 -5.09 -3.92
C LEU A 55 2.70 -6.45 -3.46
N GLN A 56 1.38 -6.61 -3.36
CA GLN A 56 0.80 -7.91 -3.01
C GLN A 56 1.09 -8.95 -4.09
N LYS A 57 1.02 -8.56 -5.34
CA LYS A 57 1.38 -9.44 -6.46
C LYS A 57 2.85 -9.80 -6.39
N ALA A 58 3.72 -8.85 -6.08
CA ALA A 58 5.15 -9.10 -5.94
C ALA A 58 5.45 -10.07 -4.79
N LEU A 59 4.76 -9.92 -3.65
CA LEU A 59 4.90 -10.83 -2.53
C LEU A 59 4.47 -12.23 -2.90
N SER A 60 3.35 -12.37 -3.59
CA SER A 60 2.86 -13.67 -4.06
C SER A 60 3.87 -14.33 -4.98
N ALA A 61 4.48 -13.56 -5.87
CA ALA A 61 5.51 -14.07 -6.78
C ALA A 61 6.76 -14.53 -6.01
N LEU A 62 7.14 -13.80 -4.96
CA LEU A 62 8.27 -14.21 -4.11
C LEU A 62 7.97 -15.50 -3.38
N GLU A 63 6.76 -15.66 -2.85
CA GLU A 63 6.34 -16.89 -2.18
C GLU A 63 6.38 -18.08 -3.13
N GLU A 64 5.85 -17.90 -4.33
CA GLU A 64 5.86 -18.94 -5.37
C GLU A 64 7.27 -19.26 -5.80
N GLY A 65 8.11 -18.24 -5.97
CA GLY A 65 9.51 -18.42 -6.35
C GLY A 65 10.34 -19.10 -5.29
N SER A 66 9.92 -19.08 -4.03
CA SER A 66 10.61 -19.73 -2.92
C SER A 66 10.34 -21.23 -2.84
N ALA A 67 9.25 -21.63 -3.45
CA ALA A 67 8.90 -23.06 -3.48
C ALA A 67 9.75 -23.81 -4.50
#